data_0f1893139681a94879ea1b1e8e2bedc0
#
_entry.id   0f1893139681a94879ea1b1e8e2bedc0
#
_cell.length_a   1.000
_cell.length_b   1.000
_cell.length_c   1.000
_cell.angle_alpha   90.00
_cell.angle_beta   90.00
_cell.angle_gamma   90.00
#
_symmetry.space_group_name_H-M   'P 1'
#
loop_
_entity.id
_entity.type
_entity.pdbx_description
1 polymer ?
#
loop_
_entity_poly.entity_id
_entity_poly.type
_entity_poly.pdbx_seq_one_letter_code
_entity_poly.pdbx_strand_id
1 'polypeptide(L)'
;MKIEILYFEGCPHAQEADTLVRNVARRLAPDALIERINVATEEEAARMHFLGSPSVRIDGCDLEGKRTDNGALACRTYDGGLGVPPEWLVEAALLRALRPKGLLFLCVANSARSQMAEGIARSLAPPDVAIWSAGSNPSSVRPEAIEVLREIGVDISGHRSKHVSEIPADRVDTVITLCAEEECPVFLGKALRVHWGLPDPAAVRGADERLAAFRAVRDELRRRIAVIFQTDGTRE
;
A
#
# COMPACT_ATOMS: atom_id res chain seq x y z
N MET A 1 19.07 2.59 -0.78
CA MET A 1 17.80 2.91 -1.48
C MET A 1 17.94 4.26 -2.14
N LYS A 2 17.59 4.36 -3.41
CA LYS A 2 17.55 5.61 -4.18
C LYS A 2 16.11 5.92 -4.58
N ILE A 3 15.68 7.16 -4.35
CA ILE A 3 14.36 7.66 -4.77
C ILE A 3 14.60 8.76 -5.80
N GLU A 4 14.02 8.61 -6.98
CA GLU A 4 14.13 9.58 -8.07
C GLU A 4 12.76 10.21 -8.31
N ILE A 5 12.72 11.55 -8.33
CA ILE A 5 11.54 12.34 -8.64
C ILE A 5 11.80 13.03 -9.96
N LEU A 6 11.22 12.49 -11.03
CA LEU A 6 11.37 13.00 -12.38
C LEU A 6 10.24 13.98 -12.68
N TYR A 7 10.60 15.13 -13.23
CA TYR A 7 9.65 16.18 -13.57
C TYR A 7 10.15 17.00 -14.76
N PHE A 8 9.30 17.78 -15.36
CA PHE A 8 9.70 18.86 -16.28
C PHE A 8 9.41 20.22 -15.65
N GLU A 9 10.15 21.23 -16.08
CA GLU A 9 9.99 22.60 -15.58
C GLU A 9 8.62 23.16 -15.95
N GLY A 10 7.95 23.81 -14.98
CA GLY A 10 6.57 24.30 -15.14
C GLY A 10 5.46 23.30 -14.78
N CYS A 11 5.80 22.06 -14.38
CA CYS A 11 4.80 21.12 -13.90
C CYS A 11 4.18 21.60 -12.57
N PRO A 12 2.85 21.84 -12.49
CA PRO A 12 2.21 22.38 -11.29
C PRO A 12 2.25 21.42 -10.08
N HIS A 13 2.39 20.12 -10.34
CA HIS A 13 2.34 19.07 -9.31
C HIS A 13 3.71 18.60 -8.83
N ALA A 14 4.81 19.05 -9.46
CA ALA A 14 6.15 18.55 -9.15
C ALA A 14 6.58 18.86 -7.71
N GLN A 15 6.27 20.05 -7.21
CA GLN A 15 6.66 20.46 -5.85
C GLN A 15 5.84 19.73 -4.78
N GLU A 16 4.57 19.50 -5.02
CA GLU A 16 3.69 18.76 -4.10
C GLU A 16 4.12 17.30 -4.01
N ALA A 17 4.41 16.67 -5.13
CA ALA A 17 4.94 15.30 -5.18
C ALA A 17 6.29 15.18 -4.46
N ASP A 18 7.22 16.14 -4.65
CA ASP A 18 8.51 16.16 -3.93
C ASP A 18 8.29 16.23 -2.42
N THR A 19 7.42 17.12 -1.97
CA THR A 19 7.11 17.28 -0.55
C THR A 19 6.52 16.01 0.05
N LEU A 20 5.55 15.40 -0.63
CA LEU A 20 4.93 14.14 -0.21
C LEU A 20 5.96 13.02 -0.09
N VAL A 21 6.74 12.79 -1.15
CA VAL A 21 7.77 11.72 -1.18
C VAL A 21 8.78 11.89 -0.06
N ARG A 22 9.27 13.12 0.18
CA ARG A 22 10.21 13.39 1.28
C ARG A 22 9.60 13.14 2.65
N ASN A 23 8.33 13.50 2.85
CA ASN A 23 7.64 13.28 4.12
C ASN A 23 7.47 11.77 4.40
N VAL A 24 7.07 10.98 3.41
CA VAL A 24 6.92 9.53 3.55
C VAL A 24 8.29 8.87 3.72
N ALA A 25 9.29 9.24 2.92
CA ALA A 25 10.64 8.69 3.02
C ALA A 25 11.28 8.97 4.39
N ARG A 26 11.08 10.15 4.97
CA ARG A 26 11.59 10.48 6.32
C ARG A 26 11.06 9.53 7.39
N ARG A 27 9.84 9.03 7.23
CA ARG A 27 9.20 8.08 8.17
C ARG A 27 9.65 6.63 7.94
N LEU A 28 9.75 6.21 6.67
CA LEU A 28 9.92 4.80 6.33
C LEU A 28 11.34 4.42 5.89
N ALA A 29 12.08 5.35 5.32
CA ALA A 29 13.42 5.14 4.77
C ALA A 29 14.29 6.41 4.96
N PRO A 30 14.61 6.80 6.21
CA PRO A 30 15.30 8.07 6.51
C PRO A 30 16.68 8.20 5.84
N ASP A 31 17.32 7.07 5.55
CA ASP A 31 18.65 7.03 4.90
C ASP A 31 18.57 6.95 3.36
N ALA A 32 17.37 7.08 2.77
CA ALA A 32 17.23 7.06 1.32
C ALA A 32 17.79 8.31 0.67
N LEU A 33 18.56 8.13 -0.42
CA LEU A 33 19.02 9.23 -1.26
C LEU A 33 17.86 9.68 -2.15
N ILE A 34 17.45 10.94 -2.04
CA ILE A 34 16.35 11.50 -2.84
C ILE A 34 16.90 12.50 -3.85
N GLU A 35 16.76 12.20 -5.13
CA GLU A 35 17.18 13.04 -6.24
C GLU A 35 15.98 13.61 -7.00
N ARG A 36 16.06 14.90 -7.38
CA ARG A 36 15.12 15.49 -8.35
C ARG A 36 15.81 15.55 -9.71
N ILE A 37 15.12 15.09 -10.72
CA ILE A 37 15.64 15.00 -12.08
C ILE A 37 14.72 15.79 -13.00
N ASN A 38 15.22 16.91 -13.55
CA ASN A 38 14.51 17.65 -14.59
C ASN A 38 14.70 16.96 -15.94
N VAL A 39 13.60 16.57 -16.57
CA VAL A 39 13.56 15.99 -17.91
C VAL A 39 13.17 17.13 -18.86
N ALA A 40 14.15 17.67 -19.56
CA ALA A 40 13.98 18.93 -20.30
C ALA A 40 13.62 18.74 -21.77
N THR A 41 13.91 17.58 -22.38
CA THR A 41 13.68 17.31 -23.80
C THR A 41 12.96 15.98 -24.03
N GLU A 42 12.32 15.83 -25.21
CA GLU A 42 11.68 14.58 -25.61
C GLU A 42 12.70 13.43 -25.74
N GLU A 43 13.93 13.72 -26.16
CA GLU A 43 15.01 12.73 -26.24
C GLU A 43 15.38 12.22 -24.85
N GLU A 44 15.44 13.10 -23.85
CA GLU A 44 15.65 12.71 -22.45
C GLU A 44 14.47 11.89 -21.92
N ALA A 45 13.24 12.31 -22.23
CA ALA A 45 12.05 11.59 -21.83
C ALA A 45 12.04 10.16 -22.39
N ALA A 46 12.36 9.99 -23.66
CA ALA A 46 12.48 8.67 -24.29
C ALA A 46 13.59 7.83 -23.64
N ARG A 47 14.80 8.40 -23.53
CA ARG A 47 15.96 7.69 -22.93
C ARG A 47 15.71 7.25 -21.49
N MET A 48 15.00 8.06 -20.73
CA MET A 48 14.69 7.80 -19.33
C MET A 48 13.40 7.01 -19.14
N HIS A 49 12.71 6.61 -20.19
CA HIS A 49 11.40 5.94 -20.10
C HIS A 49 10.43 6.73 -19.20
N PHE A 50 10.36 8.05 -19.42
CA PHE A 50 9.62 8.99 -18.57
C PHE A 50 8.12 8.85 -18.76
N LEU A 51 7.41 8.49 -17.71
CA LEU A 51 5.96 8.26 -17.71
C LEU A 51 5.12 9.54 -17.59
N GLY A 52 5.78 10.71 -17.65
CA GLY A 52 5.16 12.02 -17.45
C GLY A 52 5.45 12.60 -16.07
N SER A 53 5.17 13.89 -15.91
CA SER A 53 5.49 14.66 -14.70
C SER A 53 4.29 14.79 -13.75
N PRO A 54 4.50 14.58 -12.44
CA PRO A 54 5.69 14.02 -11.80
C PRO A 54 5.71 12.48 -11.88
N SER A 55 6.88 11.87 -12.06
CA SER A 55 7.09 10.43 -11.89
C SER A 55 8.04 10.17 -10.73
N VAL A 56 7.76 9.13 -9.96
CA VAL A 56 8.60 8.73 -8.83
C VAL A 56 9.07 7.30 -9.04
N ARG A 57 10.36 7.05 -8.80
CA ARG A 57 10.97 5.71 -8.85
C ARG A 57 11.73 5.43 -7.57
N ILE A 58 11.66 4.20 -7.14
CA ILE A 58 12.40 3.68 -6.00
C ILE A 58 13.30 2.55 -6.51
N ASP A 59 14.62 2.72 -6.38
CA ASP A 59 15.64 1.82 -6.93
C ASP A 59 15.39 1.49 -8.41
N GLY A 60 15.00 2.51 -9.20
CA GLY A 60 14.72 2.42 -10.63
C GLY A 60 13.33 1.88 -11.00
N CYS A 61 12.55 1.39 -10.02
CA CYS A 61 11.20 0.88 -10.25
C CYS A 61 10.14 1.98 -10.03
N ASP A 62 9.24 2.17 -10.99
CA ASP A 62 8.12 3.11 -10.88
C ASP A 62 7.18 2.73 -9.72
N LEU A 63 6.49 3.71 -9.10
CA LEU A 63 5.57 3.45 -7.99
C LEU A 63 4.49 2.42 -8.35
N GLU A 64 3.92 2.53 -9.55
CA GLU A 64 2.88 1.60 -10.05
C GLU A 64 3.47 0.40 -10.80
N GLY A 65 4.81 0.26 -10.85
CA GLY A 65 5.48 -0.77 -11.63
C GLY A 65 5.33 -0.60 -13.15
N LYS A 66 4.89 0.57 -13.61
CA LYS A 66 4.70 0.85 -15.04
C LYS A 66 6.02 1.09 -15.74
N ARG A 67 6.06 0.74 -17.02
CA ARG A 67 7.17 1.02 -17.94
C ARG A 67 6.61 1.55 -19.25
N THR A 68 7.41 2.30 -19.97
CA THR A 68 7.13 2.70 -21.34
C THR A 68 8.42 2.71 -22.14
N ASP A 69 8.35 2.29 -23.39
CA ASP A 69 9.47 2.40 -24.33
C ASP A 69 9.48 3.78 -25.01
N ASN A 70 8.36 4.51 -24.94
CA ASN A 70 8.17 5.83 -25.56
C ASN A 70 7.87 6.84 -24.44
N GLY A 71 8.91 7.32 -23.74
CA GLY A 71 8.76 8.40 -22.78
C GLY A 71 8.39 9.71 -23.47
N ALA A 72 7.57 10.56 -22.83
CA ALA A 72 7.11 11.82 -23.37
C ALA A 72 7.05 12.93 -22.32
N LEU A 73 7.27 14.17 -22.73
CA LEU A 73 7.06 15.36 -21.89
C LEU A 73 5.56 15.65 -21.76
N ALA A 74 4.89 14.90 -20.91
CA ALA A 74 3.47 15.00 -20.65
C ALA A 74 3.15 15.06 -19.16
N CYS A 75 1.96 15.53 -18.81
CA CYS A 75 1.48 15.38 -17.43
C CYS A 75 1.15 13.92 -17.16
N ARG A 76 1.58 13.44 -15.98
CA ARG A 76 1.17 12.13 -15.48
C ARG A 76 -0.06 12.28 -14.61
N THR A 77 -0.98 11.34 -14.73
CA THR A 77 -2.08 11.16 -13.80
C THR A 77 -1.92 9.82 -13.10
N TYR A 78 -2.08 9.83 -11.79
CA TYR A 78 -2.20 8.65 -10.96
C TYR A 78 -3.67 8.24 -10.81
N ASP A 79 -3.92 7.17 -10.09
CA ASP A 79 -5.25 6.65 -9.85
C ASP A 79 -6.26 7.73 -9.40
N GLY A 80 -7.47 7.69 -9.95
CA GLY A 80 -8.49 8.73 -9.72
C GLY A 80 -8.26 10.05 -10.47
N GLY A 81 -7.31 10.10 -11.41
CA GLY A 81 -7.02 11.31 -12.20
C GLY A 81 -6.18 12.34 -11.45
N LEU A 82 -5.53 11.97 -10.35
CA LEU A 82 -4.71 12.85 -9.53
C LEU A 82 -3.38 13.16 -10.21
N GLY A 83 -2.97 14.44 -10.19
CA GLY A 83 -1.65 14.87 -10.70
C GLY A 83 -0.48 14.58 -9.75
N VAL A 84 -0.76 14.14 -8.52
CA VAL A 84 0.22 13.75 -7.49
C VAL A 84 -0.08 12.31 -7.07
N PRO A 85 0.93 11.46 -6.83
CA PRO A 85 0.67 10.12 -6.32
C PRO A 85 -0.03 10.18 -4.97
N PRO A 86 -1.03 9.33 -4.69
CA PRO A 86 -1.61 9.25 -3.36
C PRO A 86 -0.55 8.72 -2.36
N GLU A 87 -0.61 9.18 -1.11
CA GLU A 87 0.39 8.85 -0.07
C GLU A 87 0.55 7.33 0.10
N TRP A 88 -0.56 6.58 0.14
CA TRP A 88 -0.54 5.13 0.28
C TRP A 88 0.28 4.43 -0.83
N LEU A 89 0.33 5.00 -2.05
CA LEU A 89 1.08 4.43 -3.17
C LEU A 89 2.59 4.59 -2.96
N VAL A 90 3.02 5.75 -2.47
CA VAL A 90 4.43 5.98 -2.10
C VAL A 90 4.84 5.07 -0.94
N GLU A 91 3.98 4.93 0.08
CA GLU A 91 4.19 4.03 1.21
C GLU A 91 4.31 2.57 0.75
N ALA A 92 3.36 2.08 -0.05
CA ALA A 92 3.37 0.71 -0.56
C ALA A 92 4.60 0.41 -1.42
N ALA A 93 5.02 1.35 -2.29
CA ALA A 93 6.21 1.20 -3.11
C ALA A 93 7.51 1.22 -2.28
N LEU A 94 7.57 2.02 -1.20
CA LEU A 94 8.67 1.97 -0.24
C LEU A 94 8.70 0.64 0.50
N LEU A 95 7.55 0.13 0.97
CA LEU A 95 7.48 -1.20 1.60
C LEU A 95 7.92 -2.30 0.64
N ARG A 96 7.55 -2.23 -0.66
CA ARG A 96 8.06 -3.14 -1.70
C ARG A 96 9.59 -3.16 -1.73
N ALA A 97 10.23 -1.99 -1.74
CA ALA A 97 11.68 -1.87 -1.79
C ALA A 97 12.35 -2.32 -0.48
N LEU A 98 11.71 -2.10 0.67
CA LEU A 98 12.19 -2.52 1.99
C LEU A 98 12.04 -4.02 2.24
N ARG A 99 11.15 -4.72 1.48
CA ARG A 99 10.95 -6.18 1.55
C ARG A 99 10.64 -6.69 2.95
N PRO A 100 9.50 -6.31 3.55
CA PRO A 100 9.14 -6.73 4.90
C PRO A 100 9.11 -8.27 5.00
N LYS A 101 9.56 -8.79 6.13
CA LYS A 101 9.54 -10.22 6.45
C LYS A 101 8.43 -10.58 7.42
N GLY A 102 7.90 -9.60 8.14
CA GLY A 102 6.84 -9.76 9.11
C GLY A 102 5.83 -8.63 9.05
N LEU A 103 4.70 -8.84 8.37
CA LEU A 103 3.68 -7.82 8.14
C LEU A 103 2.44 -8.07 9.00
N LEU A 104 2.05 -7.06 9.79
CA LEU A 104 0.89 -7.09 10.66
C LEU A 104 -0.15 -6.06 10.22
N PHE A 105 -1.38 -6.52 9.96
CA PHE A 105 -2.53 -5.65 9.73
C PHE A 105 -3.35 -5.47 11.01
N LEU A 106 -3.60 -4.21 11.41
CA LEU A 106 -4.35 -3.89 12.62
C LEU A 106 -5.65 -3.16 12.32
N CYS A 107 -6.70 -3.54 13.04
CA CYS A 107 -7.92 -2.77 13.21
C CYS A 107 -8.46 -3.00 14.63
N VAL A 108 -9.58 -2.41 15.03
CA VAL A 108 -10.12 -2.57 16.40
C VAL A 108 -10.60 -4.01 16.64
N ALA A 109 -11.55 -4.49 15.87
CA ALA A 109 -12.24 -5.75 16.13
C ALA A 109 -11.59 -7.00 15.50
N ASN A 110 -10.59 -6.86 14.65
CA ASN A 110 -10.01 -7.96 13.86
C ASN A 110 -11.09 -8.88 13.23
N SER A 111 -12.13 -8.27 12.69
CA SER A 111 -13.32 -8.99 12.19
C SER A 111 -13.56 -8.82 10.69
N ALA A 112 -13.16 -7.68 10.11
CA ALA A 112 -13.40 -7.31 8.71
C ALA A 112 -12.10 -6.87 8.02
N ARG A 113 -11.75 -5.58 8.09
CA ARG A 113 -10.63 -4.96 7.33
C ARG A 113 -9.33 -5.72 7.47
N SER A 114 -8.85 -5.95 8.67
CA SER A 114 -7.57 -6.63 8.91
C SER A 114 -7.59 -8.12 8.56
N GLN A 115 -8.74 -8.80 8.68
CA GLN A 115 -8.91 -10.18 8.25
C GLN A 115 -8.85 -10.31 6.72
N MET A 116 -9.53 -9.40 6.01
CA MET A 116 -9.46 -9.34 4.55
C MET A 116 -8.03 -9.03 4.09
N ALA A 117 -7.35 -8.07 4.75
CA ALA A 117 -5.98 -7.72 4.44
C ALA A 117 -5.01 -8.90 4.64
N GLU A 118 -5.15 -9.65 5.75
CA GLU A 118 -4.36 -10.86 6.01
C GLU A 118 -4.57 -11.91 4.90
N GLY A 119 -5.83 -12.19 4.53
CA GLY A 119 -6.15 -13.16 3.48
C GLY A 119 -5.56 -12.77 2.12
N ILE A 120 -5.76 -11.51 1.72
CA ILE A 120 -5.22 -10.98 0.46
C ILE A 120 -3.68 -11.00 0.48
N ALA A 121 -3.06 -10.53 1.56
CA ALA A 121 -1.60 -10.50 1.65
C ALA A 121 -0.99 -11.90 1.58
N ARG A 122 -1.57 -12.90 2.24
CA ARG A 122 -1.13 -14.29 2.16
C ARG A 122 -1.24 -14.88 0.76
N SER A 123 -2.22 -14.45 -0.03
CA SER A 123 -2.37 -14.92 -1.42
C SER A 123 -1.36 -14.30 -2.38
N LEU A 124 -0.73 -13.17 -2.03
CA LEU A 124 0.19 -12.42 -2.88
C LEU A 124 1.64 -12.47 -2.40
N ALA A 125 1.86 -12.67 -1.11
CA ALA A 125 3.18 -12.62 -0.50
C ALA A 125 4.05 -13.83 -0.90
N PRO A 126 5.37 -13.64 -1.01
CA PRO A 126 6.32 -14.74 -1.08
C PRO A 126 6.21 -15.65 0.16
N PRO A 127 6.54 -16.95 0.06
CA PRO A 127 6.36 -17.92 1.15
C PRO A 127 7.22 -17.65 2.38
N ASP A 128 8.27 -16.84 2.27
CA ASP A 128 9.17 -16.44 3.36
C ASP A 128 8.71 -15.18 4.11
N VAL A 129 7.57 -14.60 3.73
CA VAL A 129 6.97 -13.44 4.41
C VAL A 129 5.87 -13.91 5.35
N ALA A 130 6.03 -13.62 6.64
CA ALA A 130 5.03 -13.94 7.63
C ALA A 130 3.95 -12.84 7.69
N ILE A 131 2.68 -13.23 7.63
CA ILE A 131 1.55 -12.30 7.61
C ILE A 131 0.63 -12.58 8.80
N TRP A 132 0.24 -11.52 9.50
CA TRP A 132 -0.71 -11.56 10.61
C TRP A 132 -1.75 -10.45 10.51
N SER A 133 -2.85 -10.67 11.20
CA SER A 133 -3.79 -9.60 11.56
C SER A 133 -4.17 -9.71 13.03
N ALA A 134 -4.50 -8.56 13.65
CA ALA A 134 -4.96 -8.52 15.04
C ALA A 134 -5.84 -7.28 15.29
N GLY A 135 -6.41 -7.22 16.50
CA GLY A 135 -7.17 -6.08 16.98
C GLY A 135 -6.96 -5.83 18.47
N SER A 136 -7.39 -4.65 18.94
CA SER A 136 -7.41 -4.31 20.37
C SER A 136 -8.61 -4.89 21.12
N ASN A 137 -9.71 -5.14 20.40
CA ASN A 137 -10.94 -5.70 20.94
C ASN A 137 -11.51 -6.75 19.97
N PRO A 138 -10.89 -7.95 19.87
CA PRO A 138 -11.27 -8.94 18.88
C PRO A 138 -12.70 -9.45 19.10
N SER A 139 -13.41 -9.64 17.97
CA SER A 139 -14.76 -10.24 17.94
C SER A 139 -14.75 -11.51 17.08
N SER A 140 -15.76 -11.73 16.25
CA SER A 140 -15.78 -12.83 15.28
C SER A 140 -15.52 -12.32 13.86
N VAL A 141 -14.89 -13.15 13.03
CA VAL A 141 -14.74 -12.86 11.60
C VAL A 141 -16.12 -12.71 10.94
N ARG A 142 -16.30 -11.63 10.23
CA ARG A 142 -17.58 -11.32 9.58
C ARG A 142 -17.86 -12.27 8.41
N PRO A 143 -19.10 -12.81 8.31
CA PRO A 143 -19.48 -13.64 7.18
C PRO A 143 -19.28 -12.91 5.84
N GLU A 144 -19.58 -11.62 5.78
CA GLU A 144 -19.40 -10.79 4.59
C GLU A 144 -17.93 -10.74 4.16
N ALA A 145 -16.98 -10.71 5.11
CA ALA A 145 -15.54 -10.74 4.77
C ALA A 145 -15.14 -12.07 4.13
N ILE A 146 -15.66 -13.18 4.64
CA ILE A 146 -15.44 -14.53 4.07
C ILE A 146 -16.03 -14.60 2.65
N GLU A 147 -17.27 -14.11 2.50
CA GLU A 147 -18.00 -14.13 1.22
C GLU A 147 -17.26 -13.34 0.15
N VAL A 148 -16.92 -12.05 0.41
CA VAL A 148 -16.28 -11.21 -0.61
C VAL A 148 -14.88 -11.66 -0.97
N LEU A 149 -14.13 -12.28 -0.06
CA LEU A 149 -12.82 -12.85 -0.38
C LEU A 149 -12.94 -14.13 -1.21
N ARG A 150 -13.96 -14.95 -0.96
CA ARG A 150 -14.22 -16.15 -1.77
C ARG A 150 -14.53 -15.77 -3.23
N GLU A 151 -15.20 -14.64 -3.48
CA GLU A 151 -15.44 -14.13 -4.84
C GLU A 151 -14.15 -13.95 -5.66
N ILE A 152 -13.01 -13.70 -4.99
CA ILE A 152 -11.71 -13.54 -5.61
C ILE A 152 -10.76 -14.74 -5.39
N GLY A 153 -11.31 -15.89 -4.96
CA GLY A 153 -10.55 -17.11 -4.77
C GLY A 153 -9.72 -17.19 -3.47
N VAL A 154 -9.97 -16.31 -2.51
CA VAL A 154 -9.28 -16.30 -1.21
C VAL A 154 -10.22 -16.82 -0.13
N ASP A 155 -9.84 -17.92 0.53
CA ASP A 155 -10.64 -18.50 1.63
C ASP A 155 -10.03 -18.14 3.00
N ILE A 156 -10.83 -17.44 3.80
CA ILE A 156 -10.53 -17.10 5.19
C ILE A 156 -11.51 -17.73 6.19
N SER A 157 -12.26 -18.76 5.79
CA SER A 157 -13.24 -19.42 6.66
C SER A 157 -12.62 -20.05 7.91
N GLY A 158 -11.35 -20.45 7.84
CA GLY A 158 -10.56 -20.96 8.96
C GLY A 158 -9.87 -19.87 9.82
N HIS A 159 -10.04 -18.60 9.49
CA HIS A 159 -9.45 -17.51 10.28
C HIS A 159 -10.19 -17.31 11.60
N ARG A 160 -9.46 -16.80 12.59
CA ARG A 160 -10.03 -16.35 13.87
C ARG A 160 -9.61 -14.92 14.19
N SER A 161 -10.40 -14.20 14.91
CA SER A 161 -10.01 -12.91 15.47
C SER A 161 -9.00 -13.09 16.61
N LYS A 162 -7.97 -12.25 16.62
CA LYS A 162 -6.82 -12.33 17.54
C LYS A 162 -6.60 -10.99 18.22
N HIS A 163 -6.26 -11.03 19.49
CA HIS A 163 -5.79 -9.84 20.19
C HIS A 163 -4.35 -9.51 19.81
N VAL A 164 -3.98 -8.21 19.80
CA VAL A 164 -2.64 -7.76 19.41
C VAL A 164 -1.52 -8.37 20.27
N SER A 165 -1.81 -8.72 21.53
CA SER A 165 -0.84 -9.39 22.41
C SER A 165 -0.51 -10.85 22.04
N GLU A 166 -1.28 -11.47 21.15
CA GLU A 166 -1.03 -12.82 20.65
C GLU A 166 -0.01 -12.83 19.50
N ILE A 167 0.36 -11.66 18.98
CA ILE A 167 1.27 -11.54 17.84
C ILE A 167 2.72 -11.53 18.32
N PRO A 168 3.61 -12.34 17.73
CA PRO A 168 5.02 -12.38 18.09
C PRO A 168 5.71 -11.07 17.69
N ALA A 169 5.89 -10.16 18.67
CA ALA A 169 6.37 -8.80 18.41
C ALA A 169 7.80 -8.74 17.83
N ASP A 170 8.61 -9.73 18.10
CA ASP A 170 9.98 -9.89 17.60
C ASP A 170 10.05 -10.30 16.12
N ARG A 171 8.94 -10.79 15.56
CA ARG A 171 8.82 -11.25 14.18
C ARG A 171 8.11 -10.24 13.27
N VAL A 172 7.59 -9.14 13.83
CA VAL A 172 6.90 -8.09 13.06
C VAL A 172 7.85 -6.93 12.83
N ASP A 173 8.16 -6.65 11.58
CA ASP A 173 8.96 -5.51 11.15
C ASP A 173 8.12 -4.35 10.55
N THR A 174 6.89 -4.64 10.14
CA THR A 174 5.99 -3.68 9.51
C THR A 174 4.55 -3.83 10.01
N VAL A 175 3.94 -2.72 10.39
CA VAL A 175 2.55 -2.64 10.84
C VAL A 175 1.77 -1.70 9.94
N ILE A 176 0.63 -2.18 9.43
CA ILE A 176 -0.33 -1.38 8.66
C ILE A 176 -1.63 -1.30 9.47
N THR A 177 -1.98 -0.09 9.92
CA THR A 177 -3.25 0.16 10.62
C THR A 177 -4.33 0.57 9.63
N LEU A 178 -5.55 0.03 9.81
CA LEU A 178 -6.66 0.15 8.86
C LEU A 178 -7.89 0.90 9.38
N CYS A 179 -7.85 1.39 10.62
CA CYS A 179 -8.95 2.17 11.21
C CYS A 179 -9.01 3.55 10.57
N ALA A 180 -10.20 4.06 10.22
CA ALA A 180 -10.37 5.42 9.70
C ALA A 180 -10.75 6.42 10.78
N GLU A 181 -11.71 6.07 11.64
CA GLU A 181 -12.33 6.96 12.61
C GLU A 181 -12.16 6.49 14.07
N GLU A 182 -11.74 5.23 14.25
CA GLU A 182 -11.52 4.64 15.56
C GLU A 182 -10.06 4.83 16.01
N GLU A 183 -9.81 4.80 17.30
CA GLU A 183 -8.45 4.73 17.82
C GLU A 183 -7.78 3.41 17.40
N CYS A 184 -6.74 3.52 16.60
CA CYS A 184 -5.98 2.35 16.16
C CYS A 184 -5.24 1.71 17.34
N PRO A 185 -5.24 0.36 17.44
CA PRO A 185 -4.47 -0.33 18.45
C PRO A 185 -2.97 0.00 18.35
N VAL A 186 -2.35 0.19 19.50
CA VAL A 186 -0.91 0.41 19.58
C VAL A 186 -0.19 -0.93 19.60
N PHE A 187 0.74 -1.12 18.68
CA PHE A 187 1.67 -2.23 18.69
C PHE A 187 2.99 -1.79 19.35
N LEU A 188 3.46 -2.50 20.38
CA LEU A 188 4.61 -2.08 21.17
C LEU A 188 5.96 -2.51 20.58
N GLY A 189 5.98 -3.23 19.46
CA GLY A 189 7.19 -3.68 18.77
C GLY A 189 7.94 -2.56 18.04
N LYS A 190 9.21 -2.81 17.74
CA LYS A 190 10.03 -1.97 16.85
C LYS A 190 9.69 -2.31 15.39
N ALA A 191 8.69 -1.69 14.84
CA ALA A 191 8.23 -1.92 13.48
C ALA A 191 8.02 -0.60 12.74
N LEU A 192 8.21 -0.61 11.42
CA LEU A 192 7.74 0.47 10.56
C LEU A 192 6.21 0.56 10.67
N ARG A 193 5.68 1.77 10.63
CA ARG A 193 4.24 2.00 10.78
C ARG A 193 3.70 2.80 9.62
N VAL A 194 2.65 2.25 9.03
CA VAL A 194 1.89 2.85 7.95
C VAL A 194 0.42 2.89 8.37
N HIS A 195 -0.27 3.94 7.97
CA HIS A 195 -1.69 4.11 8.27
C HIS A 195 -2.50 4.19 6.97
N TRP A 196 -3.28 3.15 6.69
CA TRP A 196 -4.18 3.08 5.55
C TRP A 196 -5.63 3.14 5.98
N GLY A 197 -6.04 4.24 6.60
CA GLY A 197 -7.42 4.42 7.07
C GLY A 197 -8.45 4.08 6.01
N LEU A 198 -9.30 3.09 6.28
CA LEU A 198 -10.40 2.66 5.43
C LEU A 198 -11.71 2.70 6.23
N PRO A 199 -12.82 3.11 5.60
CA PRO A 199 -14.12 3.13 6.27
C PRO A 199 -14.47 1.73 6.78
N ASP A 200 -15.22 1.67 7.90
CA ASP A 200 -15.66 0.38 8.42
C ASP A 200 -16.86 -0.15 7.60
N PRO A 201 -16.69 -1.22 6.80
CA PRO A 201 -17.78 -1.74 6.00
C PRO A 201 -18.89 -2.38 6.84
N ALA A 202 -18.58 -2.78 8.08
CA ALA A 202 -19.56 -3.38 8.99
C ALA A 202 -20.52 -2.35 9.60
N ALA A 203 -20.18 -1.06 9.57
CA ALA A 203 -21.05 0.02 10.03
C ALA A 203 -22.20 0.35 9.04
N VAL A 204 -22.10 -0.12 7.79
CA VAL A 204 -23.12 0.15 6.75
C VAL A 204 -24.41 -0.62 7.05
N ARG A 205 -25.53 0.10 7.01
CA ARG A 205 -26.88 -0.50 7.19
C ARG A 205 -27.40 -1.03 5.86
N GLY A 206 -28.25 -2.06 5.93
CA GLY A 206 -28.72 -2.78 4.76
C GLY A 206 -27.77 -3.94 4.38
N ALA A 207 -28.31 -5.08 3.97
CA ALA A 207 -27.49 -6.26 3.67
C ALA A 207 -26.70 -6.09 2.37
N ASP A 208 -27.39 -5.63 1.33
CA ASP A 208 -26.79 -5.46 -0.01
C ASP A 208 -25.77 -4.30 -0.03
N GLU A 209 -26.12 -3.19 0.60
CA GLU A 209 -25.23 -2.01 0.73
C GLU A 209 -24.00 -2.35 1.55
N ARG A 210 -24.15 -3.13 2.63
CA ARG A 210 -23.04 -3.59 3.44
C ARG A 210 -22.14 -4.51 2.65
N LEU A 211 -22.68 -5.46 1.91
CA LEU A 211 -21.88 -6.35 1.08
C LEU A 211 -21.14 -5.58 -0.02
N ALA A 212 -21.75 -4.56 -0.61
CA ALA A 212 -21.10 -3.65 -1.55
C ALA A 212 -19.93 -2.88 -0.89
N ALA A 213 -20.10 -2.41 0.35
CA ALA A 213 -19.05 -1.75 1.11
C ALA A 213 -17.87 -2.70 1.42
N PHE A 214 -18.15 -3.97 1.76
CA PHE A 214 -17.11 -4.99 1.93
C PHE A 214 -16.32 -5.22 0.62
N ARG A 215 -17.00 -5.30 -0.53
CA ARG A 215 -16.34 -5.42 -1.84
C ARG A 215 -15.43 -4.21 -2.13
N ALA A 216 -15.91 -3.00 -1.87
CA ALA A 216 -15.12 -1.77 -2.07
C ALA A 216 -13.85 -1.77 -1.20
N VAL A 217 -13.95 -2.11 0.08
CA VAL A 217 -12.80 -2.21 0.99
C VAL A 217 -11.86 -3.35 0.57
N ARG A 218 -12.37 -4.50 0.16
CA ARG A 218 -11.57 -5.62 -0.38
C ARG A 218 -10.76 -5.19 -1.59
N ASP A 219 -11.39 -4.51 -2.54
CA ASP A 219 -10.74 -4.12 -3.80
C ASP A 219 -9.66 -3.06 -3.55
N GLU A 220 -9.91 -2.13 -2.63
CA GLU A 220 -8.93 -1.15 -2.20
C GLU A 220 -7.74 -1.79 -1.47
N LEU A 221 -7.99 -2.72 -0.54
CA LEU A 221 -6.93 -3.49 0.12
C LEU A 221 -6.10 -4.28 -0.89
N ARG A 222 -6.75 -4.95 -1.84
CA ARG A 222 -6.07 -5.73 -2.89
C ARG A 222 -5.17 -4.84 -3.73
N ARG A 223 -5.65 -3.68 -4.12
CA ARG A 223 -4.89 -2.70 -4.90
C ARG A 223 -3.63 -2.26 -4.17
N ARG A 224 -3.74 -1.86 -2.88
CA ARG A 224 -2.60 -1.38 -2.08
C ARG A 224 -1.61 -2.50 -1.76
N ILE A 225 -2.10 -3.66 -1.37
CA ILE A 225 -1.26 -4.80 -1.00
C ILE A 225 -0.53 -5.37 -2.23
N ALA A 226 -1.16 -5.36 -3.40
CA ALA A 226 -0.54 -5.80 -4.64
C ALA A 226 0.72 -5.00 -4.97
N VAL A 227 0.75 -3.69 -4.68
CA VAL A 227 1.97 -2.87 -4.89
C VAL A 227 3.13 -3.33 -4.01
N ILE A 228 2.86 -3.74 -2.75
CA ILE A 228 3.91 -4.24 -1.84
C ILE A 228 4.57 -5.50 -2.39
N PHE A 229 3.77 -6.41 -2.94
CA PHE A 229 4.24 -7.74 -3.41
C PHE A 229 4.43 -7.83 -4.92
N GLN A 230 4.30 -6.71 -5.63
CA GLN A 230 4.57 -6.66 -7.05
C GLN A 230 6.05 -7.00 -7.31
N THR A 231 6.28 -8.03 -8.10
CA THR A 231 7.63 -8.35 -8.59
C THR A 231 8.02 -7.35 -9.66
N ASP A 232 9.20 -6.75 -9.50
CA ASP A 232 9.77 -5.94 -10.58
C ASP A 232 9.89 -6.82 -11.82
N GLY A 233 9.29 -6.40 -12.94
CA GLY A 233 9.33 -7.14 -14.21
C GLY A 233 10.74 -7.26 -14.83
N THR A 234 11.78 -7.36 -14.01
CA THR A 234 13.20 -7.44 -14.36
C THR A 234 13.85 -8.77 -13.95
N ARG A 235 13.04 -9.81 -13.70
CA ARG A 235 13.60 -11.16 -13.56
C ARG A 235 13.11 -12.03 -14.72
N GLU A 236 13.74 -11.87 -15.86
CA GLU A 236 14.05 -12.93 -16.81
C GLU A 236 15.57 -13.08 -16.89
#